data_724c93385a397ac6e4efe2f27669266c
#
_entry.id   724c93385a397ac6e4efe2f27669266c
#
_cell.length_a   1.000
_cell.length_b   1.000
_cell.length_c   1.000
_cell.angle_alpha   90.00
_cell.angle_beta   90.00
_cell.angle_gamma   90.00
#
_symmetry.space_group_name_H-M   'P 1'
#
loop_
_entity.id
_entity.type
_entity.pdbx_description
1 polymer ?
#
loop_
_entity_poly.entity_id
_entity_poly.type
_entity_poly.pdbx_seq_one_letter_code
_entity_poly.pdbx_strand_id
1 'polypeptide(L)'
;LDYDVWEDILGGLDRVMELEDGFSYTDRMCNTRAVSIRQRHEEHGVFGIVMDKTDAYMEILRLRNISQHDQLTGLYNASYLKKEGQKILDGNRSRVNALVFCDLDNLKFVNDNYGHEMGDHYLKAMADLLTDIAFGEQCMAVRLSGDEFVLFFYGYSERKTIEDKVRSGYEGRSSIQLPDGTSRRINA
;
A
#
# COMPACT_ATOMS: atom_id res chain seq x y z
N LEU A 1 -6.87 -28.66 -19.94
CA LEU A 1 -6.18 -28.35 -18.69
C LEU A 1 -5.54 -29.62 -18.18
N ASP A 2 -4.24 -29.57 -17.87
CA ASP A 2 -3.54 -30.67 -17.21
C ASP A 2 -4.19 -30.97 -15.86
N TYR A 3 -4.23 -32.25 -15.49
CA TYR A 3 -4.80 -32.72 -14.23
C TYR A 3 -4.21 -32.00 -13.01
N ASP A 4 -2.91 -31.66 -13.08
CA ASP A 4 -2.18 -30.94 -12.06
C ASP A 4 -2.74 -29.53 -11.77
N VAL A 5 -3.27 -28.84 -12.78
CA VAL A 5 -3.91 -27.52 -12.60
C VAL A 5 -5.21 -27.61 -11.80
N TRP A 6 -5.97 -28.69 -11.98
CA TRP A 6 -7.19 -28.93 -11.21
C TRP A 6 -6.89 -29.29 -9.75
N GLU A 7 -5.85 -30.08 -9.49
CA GLU A 7 -5.43 -30.37 -8.13
C GLU A 7 -4.92 -29.12 -7.41
N ASP A 8 -4.22 -28.23 -8.11
CA ASP A 8 -3.77 -26.95 -7.55
C ASP A 8 -4.95 -26.02 -7.24
N ILE A 9 -5.94 -25.93 -8.14
CA ILE A 9 -7.18 -25.16 -7.89
C ILE A 9 -7.93 -25.72 -6.69
N LEU A 10 -8.13 -27.04 -6.63
CA LEU A 10 -8.87 -27.69 -5.55
C LEU A 10 -8.11 -27.65 -4.22
N GLY A 11 -6.77 -27.75 -4.24
CA GLY A 11 -5.93 -27.64 -3.04
C GLY A 11 -5.75 -26.22 -2.50
N GLY A 12 -6.09 -25.21 -3.30
CA GLY A 12 -5.98 -23.79 -2.95
C GLY A 12 -7.31 -23.10 -2.59
N LEU A 13 -8.42 -23.85 -2.50
CA LEU A 13 -9.76 -23.29 -2.27
C LEU A 13 -9.90 -22.44 -1.00
N ASP A 14 -9.07 -22.65 0.01
CA ASP A 14 -9.04 -21.84 1.23
C ASP A 14 -8.48 -20.42 1.04
N ARG A 15 -7.95 -20.11 -0.15
CA ARG A 15 -7.32 -18.83 -0.51
C ARG A 15 -7.84 -18.24 -1.81
N VAL A 16 -9.07 -18.56 -2.15
CA VAL A 16 -9.72 -18.09 -3.38
C VAL A 16 -10.34 -16.73 -3.15
N MET A 17 -10.01 -15.77 -4.03
CA MET A 17 -10.70 -14.49 -4.12
C MET A 17 -11.57 -14.47 -5.38
N GLU A 18 -12.86 -14.16 -5.20
CA GLU A 18 -13.76 -13.96 -6.34
C GLU A 18 -13.38 -12.71 -7.13
N LEU A 19 -13.39 -12.82 -8.44
CA LEU A 19 -13.23 -11.75 -9.43
C LEU A 19 -14.53 -11.61 -10.21
N GLU A 20 -14.74 -10.49 -10.90
CA GLU A 20 -15.96 -10.27 -11.72
C GLU A 20 -16.24 -11.41 -12.71
N ASP A 21 -15.20 -12.01 -13.30
CA ASP A 21 -15.29 -13.05 -14.32
C ASP A 21 -14.54 -14.35 -13.95
N GLY A 22 -14.37 -14.64 -12.67
CA GLY A 22 -13.61 -15.82 -12.24
C GLY A 22 -13.11 -15.72 -10.82
N PHE A 23 -11.92 -16.24 -10.57
CA PHE A 23 -11.29 -16.18 -9.26
C PHE A 23 -9.76 -16.17 -9.36
N SER A 24 -9.10 -15.64 -8.33
CA SER A 24 -7.66 -15.79 -8.12
C SER A 24 -7.38 -16.74 -6.97
N TYR A 25 -6.28 -17.46 -7.04
CA TYR A 25 -5.83 -18.39 -6.02
C TYR A 25 -4.30 -18.39 -5.92
N THR A 26 -3.78 -18.93 -4.82
CA THR A 26 -2.34 -19.12 -4.65
C THR A 26 -2.01 -20.58 -4.92
N ASP A 27 -1.13 -20.85 -5.89
CA ASP A 27 -0.67 -22.19 -6.22
C ASP A 27 0.26 -22.78 -5.14
N ARG A 28 0.65 -24.06 -5.27
CA ARG A 28 1.53 -24.76 -4.32
C ARG A 28 2.92 -24.13 -4.20
N MET A 29 3.35 -23.37 -5.20
CA MET A 29 4.62 -22.63 -5.21
C MET A 29 4.47 -21.21 -4.68
N CYS A 30 3.34 -20.89 -4.05
CA CYS A 30 2.99 -19.56 -3.54
C CYS A 30 2.88 -18.46 -4.62
N ASN A 31 2.62 -18.82 -5.89
CA ASN A 31 2.37 -17.84 -6.93
C ASN A 31 0.87 -17.53 -7.02
N THR A 32 0.52 -16.26 -7.23
CA THR A 32 -0.84 -15.86 -7.53
C THR A 32 -1.21 -16.27 -8.94
N ARG A 33 -2.32 -16.98 -9.08
CA ARG A 33 -2.94 -17.37 -10.35
C ARG A 33 -4.33 -16.78 -10.43
N ALA A 34 -4.77 -16.46 -11.63
CA ALA A 34 -6.13 -16.02 -11.88
C ALA A 34 -6.73 -16.79 -13.06
N VAL A 35 -7.94 -17.28 -12.88
CA VAL A 35 -8.66 -18.05 -13.90
C VAL A 35 -10.07 -17.49 -14.07
N SER A 36 -10.55 -17.54 -15.31
CA SER A 36 -11.95 -17.26 -15.64
C SER A 36 -12.60 -18.54 -16.11
N ILE A 37 -13.81 -18.80 -15.62
CA ILE A 37 -14.59 -19.98 -15.98
C ILE A 37 -15.86 -19.52 -16.70
N ARG A 38 -16.06 -19.99 -17.92
CA ARG A 38 -17.32 -19.81 -18.66
C ARG A 38 -17.95 -21.16 -18.89
N GLN A 39 -19.21 -21.31 -18.52
CA GLN A 39 -19.96 -22.55 -18.70
C GLN A 39 -21.21 -22.31 -19.52
N ARG A 40 -21.56 -23.32 -20.29
CA ARG A 40 -22.77 -23.37 -21.10
C ARG A 40 -23.49 -24.68 -20.81
N HIS A 41 -24.77 -24.59 -20.50
CA HIS A 41 -25.64 -25.75 -20.29
C HIS A 41 -26.26 -26.16 -21.66
N GLU A 42 -26.14 -27.41 -22.00
CA GLU A 42 -26.77 -28.01 -23.20
C GLU A 42 -27.62 -29.23 -22.76
N GLU A 43 -28.49 -29.72 -23.67
CA GLU A 43 -29.41 -30.81 -23.34
C GLU A 43 -28.73 -32.09 -22.81
N HIS A 44 -27.47 -32.31 -23.14
CA HIS A 44 -26.71 -33.52 -22.81
C HIS A 44 -25.53 -33.30 -21.86
N GLY A 45 -25.39 -32.09 -21.29
CA GLY A 45 -24.33 -31.84 -20.35
C GLY A 45 -23.98 -30.36 -20.17
N VAL A 46 -22.94 -30.14 -19.39
CA VAL A 46 -22.36 -28.80 -19.15
C VAL A 46 -20.99 -28.79 -19.81
N PHE A 47 -20.78 -27.82 -20.68
CA PHE A 47 -19.48 -27.54 -21.29
C PHE A 47 -18.89 -26.30 -20.62
N GLY A 48 -17.62 -26.38 -20.23
CA GLY A 48 -16.90 -25.26 -19.63
C GLY A 48 -15.57 -24.97 -20.30
N ILE A 49 -15.22 -23.70 -20.34
CA ILE A 49 -13.90 -23.24 -20.76
C ILE A 49 -13.27 -22.56 -19.53
N VAL A 50 -12.09 -23.04 -19.14
CA VAL A 50 -11.25 -22.39 -18.13
C VAL A 50 -10.13 -21.67 -18.87
N MET A 51 -9.99 -20.38 -18.60
CA MET A 51 -8.97 -19.54 -19.23
C MET A 51 -8.03 -19.01 -18.15
N ASP A 52 -6.74 -19.17 -18.34
CA ASP A 52 -5.73 -18.51 -17.54
C ASP A 52 -5.79 -16.99 -17.80
N LYS A 53 -5.96 -16.22 -16.74
CA LYS A 53 -6.01 -14.76 -16.74
C LYS A 53 -4.90 -14.15 -15.88
N THR A 54 -3.93 -14.96 -15.48
CA THR A 54 -2.89 -14.54 -14.53
C THR A 54 -2.16 -13.29 -14.99
N ASP A 55 -1.68 -13.25 -16.23
CA ASP A 55 -0.93 -12.10 -16.74
C ASP A 55 -1.79 -10.82 -16.77
N ALA A 56 -3.03 -10.91 -17.23
CA ALA A 56 -3.95 -9.78 -17.26
C ALA A 56 -4.29 -9.29 -15.85
N TYR A 57 -4.50 -10.21 -14.91
CA TYR A 57 -4.77 -9.89 -13.52
C TYR A 57 -3.57 -9.24 -12.84
N MET A 58 -2.37 -9.77 -13.05
CA MET A 58 -1.13 -9.20 -12.51
C MET A 58 -0.87 -7.80 -13.05
N GLU A 59 -1.16 -7.56 -14.34
CA GLU A 59 -1.03 -6.21 -14.91
C GLU A 59 -2.05 -5.23 -14.30
N ILE A 60 -3.30 -5.66 -14.07
CA ILE A 60 -4.30 -4.85 -13.36
C ILE A 60 -3.82 -4.49 -11.94
N LEU A 61 -3.26 -5.45 -11.20
CA LEU A 61 -2.70 -5.20 -9.87
C LEU A 61 -1.52 -4.22 -9.93
N ARG A 62 -0.64 -4.37 -10.92
CA ARG A 62 0.49 -3.47 -11.15
C ARG A 62 0.01 -2.04 -11.45
N LEU A 63 -0.95 -1.89 -12.36
CA LEU A 63 -1.52 -0.59 -12.72
C LEU A 63 -2.24 0.06 -11.53
N ARG A 64 -2.95 -0.72 -10.72
CA ARG A 64 -3.56 -0.22 -9.46
C ARG A 64 -2.50 0.26 -8.50
N ASN A 65 -1.44 -0.51 -8.30
CA ASN A 65 -0.34 -0.14 -7.40
C ASN A 65 0.29 1.19 -7.84
N ILE A 66 0.67 1.33 -9.12
CA ILE A 66 1.23 2.58 -9.67
C ILE A 66 0.25 3.76 -9.51
N SER A 67 -1.05 3.53 -9.71
CA SER A 67 -2.07 4.57 -9.56
C SER A 67 -2.33 5.00 -8.12
N GLN A 68 -2.01 4.17 -7.13
CA GLN A 68 -2.34 4.40 -5.72
C GLN A 68 -1.14 4.77 -4.86
N HIS A 69 0.06 4.39 -5.27
CA HIS A 69 1.28 4.57 -4.48
C HIS A 69 2.30 5.49 -5.15
N ASP A 70 3.10 6.13 -4.33
CA ASP A 70 4.32 6.83 -4.74
C ASP A 70 5.41 5.79 -5.03
N GLN A 71 6.01 5.84 -6.21
CA GLN A 71 6.93 4.80 -6.68
C GLN A 71 8.30 4.82 -5.98
N LEU A 72 8.68 5.94 -5.37
CA LEU A 72 9.93 6.05 -4.63
C LEU A 72 9.80 5.49 -3.21
N THR A 73 8.72 5.88 -2.53
CA THR A 73 8.54 5.63 -1.09
C THR A 73 7.61 4.46 -0.76
N GLY A 74 6.79 4.02 -1.72
CA GLY A 74 5.78 2.97 -1.50
C GLY A 74 4.55 3.42 -0.71
N LEU A 75 4.54 4.63 -0.16
CA LEU A 75 3.37 5.20 0.51
C LEU A 75 2.23 5.45 -0.47
N TYR A 76 1.01 5.64 0.03
CA TYR A 76 -0.06 6.12 -0.83
C TYR A 76 0.30 7.48 -1.43
N ASN A 77 -0.20 7.76 -2.64
CA ASN A 77 -0.01 9.05 -3.29
C ASN A 77 -1.18 10.01 -3.02
N ALA A 78 -0.99 11.29 -3.37
CA ALA A 78 -2.00 12.34 -3.20
C ALA A 78 -3.32 12.01 -3.92
N SER A 79 -3.26 11.37 -5.10
CA SER A 79 -4.45 10.99 -5.87
C SER A 79 -5.30 9.96 -5.15
N TYR A 80 -4.67 8.99 -4.50
CA TYR A 80 -5.35 8.00 -3.69
C TYR A 80 -6.00 8.62 -2.45
N LEU A 81 -5.26 9.48 -1.73
CA LEU A 81 -5.83 10.20 -0.58
C LEU A 81 -7.05 11.02 -1.00
N LYS A 82 -6.99 11.74 -2.11
CA LYS A 82 -8.12 12.54 -2.61
C LYS A 82 -9.34 11.67 -2.95
N LYS A 83 -9.11 10.50 -3.56
CA LYS A 83 -10.17 9.59 -4.00
C LYS A 83 -10.82 8.85 -2.83
N GLU A 84 -10.02 8.29 -1.94
CA GLU A 84 -10.51 7.41 -0.86
C GLU A 84 -10.73 8.16 0.45
N GLY A 85 -9.97 9.24 0.70
CA GLY A 85 -10.08 10.05 1.92
C GLY A 85 -11.49 10.58 2.15
N GLN A 86 -12.17 11.07 1.10
CA GLN A 86 -13.54 11.54 1.22
C GLN A 86 -14.50 10.41 1.63
N LYS A 87 -14.36 9.23 1.06
CA LYS A 87 -15.21 8.07 1.41
C LYS A 87 -14.98 7.63 2.87
N ILE A 88 -13.71 7.64 3.31
CA ILE A 88 -13.34 7.32 4.68
C ILE A 88 -13.96 8.34 5.65
N LEU A 89 -13.86 9.63 5.35
CA LEU A 89 -14.48 10.71 6.13
C LEU A 89 -16.00 10.56 6.21
N ASP A 90 -16.64 10.25 5.09
CA ASP A 90 -18.09 10.06 5.03
C ASP A 90 -18.55 8.88 5.90
N GLY A 91 -17.79 7.81 5.95
CA GLY A 91 -18.02 6.66 6.83
C GLY A 91 -17.71 6.91 8.32
N ASN A 92 -16.96 7.98 8.64
CA ASN A 92 -16.48 8.27 9.99
C ASN A 92 -16.88 9.66 10.51
N ARG A 93 -18.01 10.21 10.05
CA ARG A 93 -18.46 11.59 10.39
C ARG A 93 -18.67 11.85 11.87
N SER A 94 -19.05 10.83 12.64
CA SER A 94 -19.26 10.92 14.09
C SER A 94 -18.00 10.64 14.92
N ARG A 95 -16.88 10.45 14.26
CA ARG A 95 -15.59 10.10 14.87
C ARG A 95 -14.58 11.22 14.68
N VAL A 96 -13.49 11.13 15.46
CA VAL A 96 -12.36 12.03 15.29
C VAL A 96 -11.51 11.55 14.11
N ASN A 97 -11.28 12.45 13.17
CA ASN A 97 -10.41 12.26 12.03
C ASN A 97 -9.37 13.39 12.06
N ALA A 98 -8.12 13.10 11.69
CA ALA A 98 -7.05 14.08 11.69
C ALA A 98 -6.12 13.91 10.49
N LEU A 99 -5.70 15.03 9.91
CA LEU A 99 -4.60 15.10 8.96
C LEU A 99 -3.40 15.70 9.69
N VAL A 100 -2.31 14.95 9.75
CA VAL A 100 -1.04 15.41 10.30
C VAL A 100 -0.10 15.62 9.11
N PHE A 101 0.20 16.90 8.84
CA PHE A 101 1.14 17.26 7.78
C PHE A 101 2.56 17.18 8.31
N CYS A 102 3.43 16.59 7.55
CA CYS A 102 4.84 16.41 7.84
C CYS A 102 5.65 16.89 6.64
N ASP A 103 6.64 17.72 6.90
CA ASP A 103 7.58 18.23 5.90
C ASP A 103 8.98 17.74 6.25
N LEU A 104 9.68 17.09 5.31
CA LEU A 104 11.01 16.55 5.60
C LEU A 104 12.07 17.63 5.54
N ASP A 105 12.50 18.07 6.72
CA ASP A 105 13.50 19.11 6.88
C ASP A 105 14.82 18.82 6.12
N ASN A 106 15.34 19.87 5.46
CA ASN A 106 16.68 19.87 4.89
C ASN A 106 16.93 18.87 3.71
N LEU A 107 15.89 18.38 3.02
CA LEU A 107 16.08 17.53 1.85
C LEU A 107 16.96 18.19 0.79
N LYS A 108 16.79 19.50 0.55
CA LYS A 108 17.62 20.26 -0.38
C LYS A 108 19.09 20.23 0.03
N PHE A 109 19.42 20.44 1.31
CA PHE A 109 20.80 20.36 1.78
C PHE A 109 21.40 18.98 1.53
N VAL A 110 20.64 17.91 1.77
CA VAL A 110 21.10 16.53 1.51
C VAL A 110 21.38 16.33 0.02
N ASN A 111 20.47 16.76 -0.84
CA ASN A 111 20.67 16.69 -2.30
C ASN A 111 21.90 17.46 -2.78
N ASP A 112 22.06 18.69 -2.31
CA ASP A 112 23.13 19.59 -2.78
C ASP A 112 24.52 19.10 -2.31
N ASN A 113 24.64 18.44 -1.17
CA ASN A 113 25.93 18.02 -0.60
C ASN A 113 26.27 16.55 -0.86
N TYR A 114 25.26 15.66 -0.99
CA TYR A 114 25.46 14.20 -1.08
C TYR A 114 24.80 13.59 -2.32
N GLY A 115 24.13 14.40 -3.15
CA GLY A 115 23.47 13.96 -4.37
C GLY A 115 22.05 13.45 -4.19
N HIS A 116 21.31 13.34 -5.29
CA HIS A 116 19.90 12.97 -5.29
C HIS A 116 19.66 11.53 -4.78
N GLU A 117 20.61 10.63 -4.98
CA GLU A 117 20.50 9.25 -4.48
C GLU A 117 20.41 9.22 -2.96
N MET A 118 21.20 10.07 -2.26
CA MET A 118 21.09 10.21 -0.81
C MET A 118 19.78 10.89 -0.39
N GLY A 119 19.29 11.86 -1.16
CA GLY A 119 17.98 12.45 -0.96
C GLY A 119 16.84 11.42 -1.07
N ASP A 120 16.93 10.51 -2.04
CA ASP A 120 15.97 9.40 -2.18
C ASP A 120 16.01 8.44 -0.97
N HIS A 121 17.21 8.14 -0.44
CA HIS A 121 17.35 7.39 0.81
C HIS A 121 16.72 8.13 1.99
N TYR A 122 16.87 9.45 2.04
CA TYR A 122 16.28 10.27 3.10
C TYR A 122 14.75 10.28 3.06
N LEU A 123 14.17 10.39 1.85
CA LEU A 123 12.74 10.27 1.61
C LEU A 123 12.19 8.88 2.00
N LYS A 124 12.91 7.80 1.67
CA LYS A 124 12.53 6.43 2.06
C LYS A 124 12.57 6.24 3.57
N ALA A 125 13.59 6.76 4.24
CA ALA A 125 13.68 6.68 5.70
C ALA A 125 12.52 7.41 6.41
N MET A 126 12.06 8.55 5.85
CA MET A 126 10.84 9.22 6.33
C MET A 126 9.60 8.37 6.09
N ALA A 127 9.50 7.73 4.92
CA ALA A 127 8.38 6.85 4.61
C ALA A 127 8.31 5.63 5.53
N ASP A 128 9.45 5.02 5.84
CA ASP A 128 9.54 3.90 6.79
C ASP A 128 9.04 4.32 8.18
N LEU A 129 9.46 5.50 8.67
CA LEU A 129 8.96 6.06 9.92
C LEU A 129 7.44 6.23 9.93
N LEU A 130 6.89 6.83 8.87
CA LEU A 130 5.44 7.05 8.76
C LEU A 130 4.66 5.74 8.63
N THR A 131 5.25 4.75 7.96
CA THR A 131 4.70 3.39 7.86
C THR A 131 4.63 2.73 9.24
N ASP A 132 5.68 2.85 10.04
CA ASP A 132 5.72 2.32 11.41
C ASP A 132 4.66 2.98 12.30
N ILE A 133 4.46 4.31 12.19
CA ILE A 133 3.41 5.04 12.93
C ILE A 133 2.01 4.58 12.50
N ALA A 134 1.82 4.32 11.21
CA ALA A 134 0.54 3.90 10.66
C ALA A 134 0.25 2.40 10.87
N PHE A 135 1.27 1.58 11.17
CA PHE A 135 1.14 0.13 11.27
C PHE A 135 0.15 -0.30 12.36
N GLY A 136 -0.82 -1.12 11.99
CA GLY A 136 -1.86 -1.61 12.92
C GLY A 136 -2.89 -0.57 13.34
N GLU A 137 -2.86 0.64 12.77
CA GLU A 137 -3.73 1.75 13.11
C GLU A 137 -4.76 2.04 11.99
N GLN A 138 -5.84 2.73 12.36
CA GLN A 138 -6.73 3.35 11.38
C GLN A 138 -6.07 4.63 10.84
N CYS A 139 -5.01 4.43 10.08
CA CYS A 139 -4.16 5.50 9.56
C CYS A 139 -3.67 5.18 8.15
N MET A 140 -3.62 6.19 7.30
CA MET A 140 -3.06 6.13 5.96
C MET A 140 -1.84 7.04 5.91
N ALA A 141 -0.67 6.49 5.58
CA ALA A 141 0.54 7.25 5.32
C ALA A 141 0.63 7.59 3.84
N VAL A 142 0.81 8.87 3.53
CA VAL A 142 0.71 9.43 2.18
C VAL A 142 1.90 10.33 1.88
N ARG A 143 2.47 10.24 0.70
CA ARG A 143 3.36 11.27 0.14
C ARG A 143 2.56 12.16 -0.80
N LEU A 144 2.52 13.46 -0.52
CA LEU A 144 1.81 14.42 -1.35
C LEU A 144 2.63 14.84 -2.57
N SER A 145 3.85 15.30 -2.31
CA SER A 145 4.82 15.71 -3.34
C SER A 145 6.17 15.98 -2.68
N GLY A 146 7.26 15.95 -3.45
CA GLY A 146 8.58 16.38 -2.96
C GLY A 146 8.94 15.79 -1.59
N ASP A 147 9.03 16.65 -0.58
CA ASP A 147 9.31 16.41 0.82
C ASP A 147 8.07 16.44 1.74
N GLU A 148 6.87 16.63 1.16
CA GLU A 148 5.62 16.76 1.87
C GLU A 148 4.90 15.41 2.06
N PHE A 149 4.55 15.08 3.30
CA PHE A 149 3.86 13.86 3.68
C PHE A 149 2.63 14.15 4.54
N VAL A 150 1.72 13.18 4.63
CA VAL A 150 0.54 13.24 5.50
C VAL A 150 0.31 11.89 6.16
N LEU A 151 0.01 11.92 7.47
CA LEU A 151 -0.68 10.84 8.15
C LEU A 151 -2.17 11.18 8.26
N PHE A 152 -3.03 10.38 7.68
CA PHE A 152 -4.47 10.53 7.79
C PHE A 152 -5.03 9.49 8.76
N PHE A 153 -5.29 9.91 10.00
CA PHE A 153 -5.95 9.13 11.03
C PHE A 153 -7.47 9.27 10.91
N TYR A 154 -8.22 8.18 11.07
CA TYR A 154 -9.67 8.19 10.95
C TYR A 154 -10.35 7.22 11.91
N GLY A 155 -11.59 7.52 12.28
CA GLY A 155 -12.43 6.62 13.08
C GLY A 155 -12.10 6.55 14.57
N TYR A 156 -11.30 7.47 15.11
CA TYR A 156 -10.92 7.51 16.53
C TYR A 156 -12.04 8.08 17.40
N SER A 157 -12.02 7.72 18.69
CA SER A 157 -12.95 8.26 19.67
C SER A 157 -12.47 9.59 20.25
N GLU A 158 -11.15 9.78 20.38
CA GLU A 158 -10.54 10.91 21.05
C GLU A 158 -9.34 11.44 20.27
N ARG A 159 -9.21 12.77 20.22
CA ARG A 159 -8.08 13.47 19.60
C ARG A 159 -6.75 13.15 20.30
N LYS A 160 -6.77 13.06 21.63
CA LYS A 160 -5.57 12.79 22.42
C LYS A 160 -4.88 11.48 22.04
N THR A 161 -5.66 10.45 21.70
CA THR A 161 -5.11 9.17 21.25
C THR A 161 -4.25 9.32 19.99
N ILE A 162 -4.68 10.17 19.04
CA ILE A 162 -3.91 10.44 17.82
C ILE A 162 -2.64 11.23 18.17
N GLU A 163 -2.76 12.26 19.00
CA GLU A 163 -1.61 13.09 19.43
C GLU A 163 -0.54 12.24 20.14
N ASP A 164 -0.94 11.35 21.04
CA ASP A 164 -0.01 10.46 21.77
C ASP A 164 0.68 9.47 20.81
N LYS A 165 -0.04 8.93 19.81
CA LYS A 165 0.53 8.03 18.79
C LYS A 165 1.56 8.74 17.90
N VAL A 166 1.23 9.93 17.40
CA VAL A 166 2.16 10.74 16.60
C VAL A 166 3.42 11.05 17.43
N ARG A 167 3.24 11.52 18.65
CA ARG A 167 4.37 11.86 19.55
C ARG A 167 5.27 10.65 19.81
N SER A 168 4.69 9.52 20.22
CA SER A 168 5.45 8.30 20.53
C SER A 168 6.13 7.72 19.29
N GLY A 169 5.53 7.87 18.11
CA GLY A 169 6.10 7.42 16.85
C GLY A 169 7.36 8.21 16.44
N TYR A 170 7.39 9.52 16.73
CA TYR A 170 8.55 10.37 16.46
C TYR A 170 9.64 10.29 17.54
N GLU A 171 9.32 9.88 18.77
CA GLU A 171 10.28 9.78 19.85
C GLU A 171 11.27 8.62 19.63
N GLY A 172 12.49 8.95 19.22
CA GLY A 172 13.67 8.06 19.32
C GLY A 172 13.98 7.17 18.12
N ARG A 173 13.32 7.30 16.98
CA ARG A 173 13.44 6.29 15.90
C ARG A 173 14.13 6.70 14.61
N SER A 174 14.47 7.96 14.39
CA SER A 174 14.72 8.36 13.01
C SER A 174 16.01 9.15 12.87
N SER A 175 17.07 8.44 12.55
CA SER A 175 18.29 9.02 12.00
C SER A 175 18.75 8.22 10.80
N ILE A 176 19.25 8.90 9.78
CA ILE A 176 20.00 8.29 8.68
C ILE A 176 21.49 8.52 8.89
N GLN A 177 22.31 7.58 8.44
CA GLN A 177 23.74 7.78 8.32
C GLN A 177 24.06 8.42 6.97
N LEU A 178 24.80 9.52 7.01
CA LEU A 178 25.30 10.19 5.82
C LEU A 178 26.64 9.60 5.38
N PRO A 179 27.04 9.77 4.09
CA PRO A 179 28.29 9.23 3.56
C PRO A 179 29.56 9.69 4.27
N ASP A 180 29.50 10.83 4.95
CA ASP A 180 30.59 11.38 5.76
C ASP A 180 30.71 10.74 7.16
N GLY A 181 29.85 9.73 7.45
CA GLY A 181 29.82 9.04 8.75
C GLY A 181 29.03 9.77 9.83
N THR A 182 28.48 10.93 9.56
CA THR A 182 27.59 11.64 10.48
C THR A 182 26.19 11.03 10.46
N SER A 183 25.50 11.09 11.59
CA SER A 183 24.09 10.68 11.70
C SER A 183 23.20 11.92 11.70
N ARG A 184 22.19 11.93 10.84
CA ARG A 184 21.22 13.02 10.80
C ARG A 184 19.85 12.54 11.26
N ARG A 185 19.27 13.27 12.23
CA ARG A 185 17.93 13.00 12.70
C ARG A 185 16.91 13.38 11.61
N ILE A 186 15.93 12.52 11.38
CA ILE A 186 14.77 12.86 10.55
C ILE A 186 13.88 13.77 11.40
N ASN A 187 13.71 14.99 10.96
CA ASN A 187 12.78 15.96 11.56
C ASN A 187 11.70 16.26 10.52
N ALA A 188 10.47 16.33 11.00
CA ALA A 188 9.31 16.71 10.22
C ALA A 188 8.32 17.51 11.10
#